data_0a6e7bc8400fc3743f4ba5e28900608a
#
_entry.id   0a6e7bc8400fc3743f4ba5e28900608a
#
_cell.length_a   1.000
_cell.length_b   1.000
_cell.length_c   1.000
_cell.angle_alpha   90.00
_cell.angle_beta   90.00
_cell.angle_gamma   90.00
#
_symmetry.space_group_name_H-M   'P 1'
#
loop_
_entity.id
_entity.type
_entity.pdbx_description
1 polymer ?
#
loop_
_entity_poly.entity_id
_entity_poly.type
_entity_poly.pdbx_seq_one_letter_code
_entity_poly.pdbx_strand_id
1 'polypeptide(L)'
;MASIRILIGSHLCNATRALREARALAETGHDVTIQGVWHDKKLVARDETMLPKVPFHFVPVVDLTRHGILPRLRRRLGVERWRRFRRFSPAGLGYGVREHLKLARAAEPDLTIVHSTGTLWVAAKLNELGRRVGVDFENWYSEIIRPEEALLHPVTEIRELERKLLRVAHYRLTPTRAMARALGEFAHVEAPHCVYNVFPLADLNAPAPPATDRRKPRVPSIHWFSGRIEPGRGLRALFGALPHIQYPVEVHLRGDLNRQDKAWFAKNVPAEWRQRIVMHPTVHNSELLPRIASHDIGLALESGATRGRDLTVAKKTFHYMLAGLAVIASDTTGHEEIAESTQGAIKLVQPDNPAALAAAIDAWLAFPEHLRLAKLAAVRATKEIYCWERVREQLLDEAALALAD
;
A
#
# COMPACT_ATOMS: atom_id res chain seq x y z
N MET A 1 14.26 13.06 23.65
CA MET A 1 14.63 11.77 23.03
C MET A 1 13.77 10.69 23.65
N ALA A 2 12.93 10.02 22.86
CA ALA A 2 12.01 8.98 23.34
C ALA A 2 12.32 7.64 22.65
N SER A 3 11.98 6.54 23.33
CA SER A 3 12.11 5.17 22.79
C SER A 3 10.80 4.78 22.11
N ILE A 4 10.84 4.50 20.80
CA ILE A 4 9.65 4.17 19.98
C ILE A 4 9.79 2.78 19.39
N ARG A 5 8.75 1.96 19.53
CA ARG A 5 8.66 0.64 18.92
C ARG A 5 7.59 0.64 17.82
N ILE A 6 7.95 0.21 16.61
CA ILE A 6 7.02 0.06 15.49
C ILE A 6 6.87 -1.43 15.19
N LEU A 7 5.64 -1.94 15.26
CA LEU A 7 5.35 -3.37 15.10
C LEU A 7 4.72 -3.63 13.74
N ILE A 8 5.39 -4.44 12.91
CA ILE A 8 4.91 -4.84 11.58
C ILE A 8 4.72 -6.35 11.50
N GLY A 9 3.71 -6.81 10.76
CA GLY A 9 3.43 -8.24 10.57
C GLY A 9 4.20 -8.89 9.40
N SER A 10 5.20 -8.22 8.84
CA SER A 10 5.87 -8.60 7.60
C SER A 10 7.38 -8.32 7.62
N HIS A 11 8.03 -8.53 6.47
CA HIS A 11 9.39 -8.07 6.19
C HIS A 11 9.49 -6.54 6.14
N LEU A 12 10.63 -5.98 6.54
CA LEU A 12 10.91 -4.55 6.48
C LEU A 12 10.77 -3.99 5.06
N CYS A 13 11.33 -4.66 4.05
CA CYS A 13 11.28 -4.24 2.66
C CYS A 13 9.86 -4.16 2.06
N ASN A 14 8.88 -4.83 2.68
CA ASN A 14 7.48 -4.76 2.28
C ASN A 14 6.67 -3.72 3.06
N ALA A 15 7.18 -3.27 4.22
CA ALA A 15 6.52 -2.31 5.11
C ALA A 15 7.00 -0.87 4.81
N THR A 16 6.85 -0.42 3.57
CA THR A 16 7.40 0.86 3.09
C THR A 16 6.89 2.08 3.85
N ARG A 17 5.66 2.03 4.39
CA ARG A 17 5.08 3.09 5.20
C ARG A 17 5.74 3.13 6.58
N ALA A 18 5.76 2.03 7.31
CA ALA A 18 6.44 1.90 8.60
C ALA A 18 7.95 2.22 8.51
N LEU A 19 8.59 1.87 7.38
CA LEU A 19 9.99 2.20 7.13
C LEU A 19 10.21 3.72 7.05
N ARG A 20 9.35 4.44 6.31
CA ARG A 20 9.44 5.91 6.20
C ARG A 20 9.13 6.58 7.53
N GLU A 21 8.12 6.12 8.25
CA GLU A 21 7.78 6.58 9.58
C GLU A 21 8.94 6.41 10.55
N ALA A 22 9.52 5.20 10.65
CA ALA A 22 10.67 4.93 11.50
C ALA A 22 11.87 5.83 11.17
N ARG A 23 12.13 6.04 9.88
CA ARG A 23 13.21 6.93 9.44
C ARG A 23 12.94 8.38 9.87
N ALA A 24 11.74 8.90 9.66
CA ALA A 24 11.40 10.25 10.05
C ALA A 24 11.55 10.48 11.56
N LEU A 25 11.06 9.54 12.38
CA LEU A 25 11.17 9.60 13.84
C LEU A 25 12.63 9.48 14.32
N ALA A 26 13.43 8.61 13.70
CA ALA A 26 14.85 8.46 14.06
C ALA A 26 15.68 9.71 13.66
N GLU A 27 15.39 10.32 12.51
CA GLU A 27 16.03 11.56 12.05
C GLU A 27 15.72 12.76 12.95
N THR A 28 14.64 12.72 13.73
CA THR A 28 14.34 13.73 14.78
C THR A 28 14.92 13.39 16.15
N GLY A 29 15.80 12.38 16.23
CA GLY A 29 16.56 12.06 17.42
C GLY A 29 15.90 11.09 18.38
N HIS A 30 14.83 10.38 17.97
CA HIS A 30 14.24 9.31 18.78
C HIS A 30 15.00 7.98 18.61
N ASP A 31 15.03 7.13 19.67
CA ASP A 31 15.48 5.74 19.59
C ASP A 31 14.36 4.87 18.99
N VAL A 32 14.48 4.53 17.71
CA VAL A 32 13.44 3.79 17.00
C VAL A 32 13.86 2.36 16.73
N THR A 33 12.98 1.40 17.07
CA THR A 33 13.16 -0.01 16.70
C THR A 33 11.91 -0.54 15.99
N ILE A 34 12.08 -1.11 14.81
CA ILE A 34 11.02 -1.88 14.14
C ILE A 34 11.10 -3.35 14.53
N GLN A 35 9.99 -3.93 14.95
CA GLN A 35 9.83 -5.36 15.16
C GLN A 35 9.06 -5.96 13.98
N GLY A 36 9.66 -6.93 13.27
CA GLY A 36 9.06 -7.54 12.08
C GLY A 36 9.11 -9.07 12.09
N VAL A 37 8.64 -9.67 11.00
CA VAL A 37 8.59 -11.14 10.83
C VAL A 37 9.30 -11.54 9.55
N TRP A 38 10.25 -12.46 9.65
CA TRP A 38 10.93 -13.04 8.50
C TRP A 38 10.27 -14.37 8.10
N HIS A 39 9.79 -14.47 6.86
CA HIS A 39 9.10 -15.67 6.38
C HIS A 39 9.54 -16.14 4.98
N ASP A 40 10.30 -15.34 4.24
CA ASP A 40 10.83 -15.64 2.90
C ASP A 40 12.31 -15.30 2.81
N LYS A 41 13.15 -16.23 2.35
CA LYS A 41 14.61 -16.07 2.28
C LYS A 41 15.06 -14.94 1.34
N LYS A 42 14.34 -14.73 0.23
CA LYS A 42 14.68 -13.65 -0.72
C LYS A 42 14.40 -12.29 -0.12
N LEU A 43 13.30 -12.17 0.65
CA LEU A 43 12.97 -10.95 1.35
C LEU A 43 13.90 -10.68 2.54
N VAL A 44 14.38 -11.73 3.24
CA VAL A 44 15.44 -11.59 4.26
C VAL A 44 16.68 -10.95 3.65
N ALA A 45 17.16 -11.45 2.53
CA ALA A 45 18.33 -10.88 1.85
C ALA A 45 18.13 -9.41 1.44
N ARG A 46 16.90 -9.03 1.06
CA ARG A 46 16.56 -7.62 0.80
C ARG A 46 16.59 -6.77 2.07
N ASP A 47 16.00 -7.26 3.17
CA ASP A 47 16.03 -6.59 4.46
C ASP A 47 17.48 -6.38 4.92
N GLU A 48 18.32 -7.42 4.89
CA GLU A 48 19.73 -7.36 5.27
C GLU A 48 20.53 -6.34 4.44
N THR A 49 20.20 -6.19 3.15
CA THR A 49 20.81 -5.17 2.27
C THR A 49 20.41 -3.74 2.66
N MET A 50 19.20 -3.57 3.22
CA MET A 50 18.66 -2.26 3.62
C MET A 50 19.14 -1.82 5.02
N LEU A 51 19.27 -2.76 5.96
CA LEU A 51 19.55 -2.49 7.37
C LEU A 51 20.77 -1.59 7.62
N PRO A 52 21.91 -1.73 6.94
CA PRO A 52 23.07 -0.84 7.14
C PRO A 52 22.83 0.62 6.73
N LYS A 53 21.72 0.90 6.04
CA LYS A 53 21.42 2.21 5.44
C LYS A 53 20.27 2.95 6.12
N VAL A 54 19.77 2.42 7.23
CA VAL A 54 18.65 3.03 7.96
C VAL A 54 19.09 3.54 9.33
N PRO A 55 18.52 4.66 9.81
CA PRO A 55 18.90 5.29 11.08
C PRO A 55 18.16 4.70 12.30
N PHE A 56 17.61 3.49 12.20
CA PHE A 56 16.84 2.82 13.25
C PHE A 56 17.23 1.35 13.36
N HIS A 57 16.83 0.71 14.44
CA HIS A 57 17.07 -0.72 14.67
C HIS A 57 15.94 -1.58 14.09
N PHE A 58 16.27 -2.80 13.66
CA PHE A 58 15.29 -3.80 13.23
C PHE A 58 15.52 -5.11 13.99
N VAL A 59 14.43 -5.67 14.52
CA VAL A 59 14.43 -6.95 15.26
C VAL A 59 13.41 -7.90 14.62
N PRO A 60 13.84 -9.01 14.02
CA PRO A 60 12.93 -10.06 13.60
C PRO A 60 12.44 -10.83 14.84
N VAL A 61 11.15 -10.67 15.20
CA VAL A 61 10.59 -11.36 16.38
C VAL A 61 10.40 -12.85 16.14
N VAL A 62 10.24 -13.25 14.87
CA VAL A 62 10.18 -14.64 14.42
C VAL A 62 10.87 -14.75 13.06
N ASP A 63 11.76 -15.71 12.95
CA ASP A 63 12.35 -16.13 11.67
C ASP A 63 11.80 -17.50 11.24
N LEU A 64 10.80 -17.50 10.36
CA LEU A 64 10.20 -18.70 9.81
C LEU A 64 11.08 -19.40 8.77
N THR A 65 12.16 -18.77 8.32
CA THR A 65 13.09 -19.37 7.36
C THR A 65 14.06 -20.33 8.04
N ARG A 66 14.32 -20.11 9.34
CA ARG A 66 15.21 -20.94 10.18
C ARG A 66 14.43 -21.80 11.18
N HIS A 67 13.44 -21.21 11.87
CA HIS A 67 12.71 -21.83 12.99
C HIS A 67 11.19 -21.76 12.80
N GLY A 68 10.70 -22.20 11.62
CA GLY A 68 9.33 -21.96 11.19
C GLY A 68 8.27 -22.96 11.69
N ILE A 69 8.61 -24.13 12.23
CA ILE A 69 7.64 -25.20 12.50
C ILE A 69 6.62 -24.77 13.58
N LEU A 70 7.08 -24.39 14.75
CA LEU A 70 6.21 -24.06 15.87
C LEU A 70 5.35 -22.81 15.64
N PRO A 71 5.88 -21.67 15.12
CA PRO A 71 5.05 -20.51 14.79
C PRO A 71 4.00 -20.82 13.71
N ARG A 72 4.34 -21.62 12.69
CA ARG A 72 3.37 -22.04 11.65
C ARG A 72 2.27 -22.91 12.24
N LEU A 73 2.62 -23.87 13.10
CA LEU A 73 1.65 -24.72 13.78
C LEU A 73 0.72 -23.89 14.67
N ARG A 74 1.26 -23.00 15.48
CA ARG A 74 0.47 -22.09 16.34
C ARG A 74 -0.53 -21.26 15.53
N ARG A 75 -0.09 -20.68 14.41
CA ARG A 75 -0.96 -19.92 13.52
C ARG A 75 -2.04 -20.80 12.92
N ARG A 76 -1.68 -21.98 12.40
CA ARG A 76 -2.63 -22.96 11.84
C ARG A 76 -3.68 -23.37 12.88
N LEU A 77 -3.28 -23.69 14.09
CA LEU A 77 -4.19 -24.03 15.18
C LEU A 77 -5.10 -22.86 15.54
N GLY A 78 -4.58 -21.62 15.54
CA GLY A 78 -5.38 -20.42 15.78
C GLY A 78 -6.46 -20.19 14.73
N VAL A 79 -6.11 -20.36 13.44
CA VAL A 79 -7.05 -20.26 12.31
C VAL A 79 -8.08 -21.40 12.38
N GLU A 80 -7.64 -22.64 12.63
CA GLU A 80 -8.53 -23.80 12.65
C GLU A 80 -9.50 -23.76 13.84
N ARG A 81 -9.05 -23.22 14.99
CA ARG A 81 -9.92 -22.99 16.16
C ARG A 81 -11.05 -22.03 15.83
N TRP A 82 -10.78 -20.96 15.05
CA TRP A 82 -11.81 -20.07 14.55
C TRP A 82 -12.75 -20.79 13.56
N ARG A 83 -12.19 -21.47 12.58
CA ARG A 83 -12.98 -22.13 11.53
C ARG A 83 -13.96 -23.15 12.08
N ARG A 84 -13.52 -23.98 13.05
CA ARG A 84 -14.33 -25.09 13.60
C ARG A 84 -15.21 -24.68 14.77
N PHE A 85 -14.72 -23.80 15.64
CA PHE A 85 -15.34 -23.52 16.94
C PHE A 85 -15.73 -22.05 17.13
N ARG A 86 -15.47 -21.18 16.18
CA ARG A 86 -15.65 -19.72 16.31
C ARG A 86 -14.99 -19.15 17.58
N ARG A 87 -13.90 -19.75 18.02
CA ARG A 87 -13.15 -19.31 19.19
C ARG A 87 -11.94 -18.50 18.76
N PHE A 88 -11.93 -17.24 19.13
CA PHE A 88 -10.85 -16.30 18.83
C PHE A 88 -9.52 -16.79 19.40
N SER A 89 -8.46 -16.57 18.61
CA SER A 89 -7.07 -16.77 19.04
C SER A 89 -6.19 -15.73 18.37
N PRO A 90 -5.41 -14.93 19.12
CA PRO A 90 -4.53 -13.92 18.54
C PRO A 90 -3.49 -14.52 17.58
N ALA A 91 -3.08 -15.77 17.78
CA ALA A 91 -2.17 -16.46 16.87
C ALA A 91 -2.76 -16.67 15.46
N GLY A 92 -4.09 -16.63 15.30
CA GLY A 92 -4.75 -16.68 13.99
C GLY A 92 -4.63 -15.39 13.19
N LEU A 93 -4.38 -14.26 13.84
CA LEU A 93 -4.27 -12.94 13.19
C LEU A 93 -2.93 -12.72 12.46
N GLY A 94 -1.86 -13.45 12.86
CA GLY A 94 -0.55 -13.26 12.25
C GLY A 94 0.53 -14.13 12.88
N TYR A 95 1.72 -14.08 12.30
CA TYR A 95 2.90 -14.70 12.91
C TYR A 95 3.50 -13.79 13.99
N GLY A 96 4.08 -14.38 15.02
CA GLY A 96 4.87 -13.65 16.02
C GLY A 96 4.08 -12.73 16.95
N VAL A 97 2.73 -12.83 17.01
CA VAL A 97 1.88 -11.92 17.79
C VAL A 97 2.24 -11.93 19.29
N ARG A 98 2.52 -13.10 19.86
CA ARG A 98 2.94 -13.24 21.26
C ARG A 98 4.38 -12.77 21.49
N GLU A 99 5.23 -13.05 20.52
CA GLU A 99 6.64 -12.64 20.51
C GLU A 99 6.76 -11.11 20.42
N HIS A 100 5.95 -10.45 19.59
CA HIS A 100 5.82 -8.99 19.56
C HIS A 100 5.46 -8.44 20.94
N LEU A 101 4.40 -8.98 21.57
CA LEU A 101 3.98 -8.54 22.90
C LEU A 101 5.08 -8.72 23.95
N LYS A 102 5.75 -9.88 23.96
CA LYS A 102 6.83 -10.19 24.89
C LYS A 102 7.97 -9.18 24.79
N LEU A 103 8.43 -8.91 23.56
CA LEU A 103 9.56 -7.98 23.32
C LEU A 103 9.17 -6.53 23.58
N ALA A 104 8.00 -6.09 23.14
CA ALA A 104 7.53 -4.72 23.38
C ALA A 104 7.32 -4.46 24.88
N ARG A 105 6.77 -5.46 25.62
CA ARG A 105 6.60 -5.37 27.07
C ARG A 105 7.93 -5.28 27.81
N ALA A 106 8.93 -6.08 27.39
CA ALA A 106 10.24 -6.10 28.03
C ALA A 106 11.09 -4.83 27.76
N ALA A 107 10.87 -4.21 26.61
CA ALA A 107 11.59 -2.99 26.20
C ALA A 107 11.02 -1.70 26.82
N GLU A 108 9.79 -1.74 27.33
CA GLU A 108 9.10 -0.59 27.95
C GLU A 108 9.23 0.74 27.18
N PRO A 109 8.90 0.78 25.87
CA PRO A 109 9.07 1.99 25.09
C PRO A 109 8.09 3.10 25.53
N ASP A 110 8.47 4.34 25.27
CA ASP A 110 7.59 5.50 25.51
C ASP A 110 6.36 5.48 24.59
N LEU A 111 6.47 4.92 23.38
CA LEU A 111 5.36 4.74 22.44
C LEU A 111 5.52 3.44 21.63
N THR A 112 4.44 2.67 21.49
CA THR A 112 4.37 1.50 20.58
C THR A 112 3.37 1.75 19.46
N ILE A 113 3.83 1.83 18.21
CA ILE A 113 2.99 2.03 17.00
C ILE A 113 2.80 0.69 16.28
N VAL A 114 1.59 0.40 15.81
CA VAL A 114 1.26 -0.88 15.17
C VAL A 114 0.68 -0.71 13.76
N HIS A 115 1.08 -1.61 12.83
CA HIS A 115 0.79 -1.53 11.39
C HIS A 115 0.14 -2.79 10.79
N SER A 116 -0.39 -3.71 11.58
CA SER A 116 -0.98 -4.92 11.02
C SER A 116 -2.07 -5.50 11.91
N THR A 117 -2.97 -6.31 11.35
CA THR A 117 -4.07 -6.93 12.09
C THR A 117 -3.61 -7.65 13.35
N GLY A 118 -2.51 -8.42 13.27
CA GLY A 118 -1.97 -9.15 14.43
C GLY A 118 -1.43 -8.23 15.51
N THR A 119 -0.83 -7.12 15.13
CA THR A 119 -0.25 -6.15 16.08
C THR A 119 -1.29 -5.25 16.72
N LEU A 120 -2.52 -5.10 16.14
CA LEU A 120 -3.65 -4.46 16.84
C LEU A 120 -3.94 -5.13 18.19
N TRP A 121 -3.94 -6.47 18.22
CA TRP A 121 -4.12 -7.20 19.48
C TRP A 121 -2.98 -6.92 20.47
N VAL A 122 -1.74 -6.78 19.97
CA VAL A 122 -0.58 -6.43 20.81
C VAL A 122 -0.76 -5.05 21.42
N ALA A 123 -1.13 -4.03 20.62
CA ALA A 123 -1.40 -2.69 21.10
C ALA A 123 -2.52 -2.67 22.15
N ALA A 124 -3.61 -3.40 21.92
CA ALA A 124 -4.70 -3.50 22.90
C ALA A 124 -4.23 -4.10 24.24
N LYS A 125 -3.32 -5.10 24.21
CA LYS A 125 -2.74 -5.69 25.43
C LYS A 125 -1.72 -4.78 26.12
N LEU A 126 -0.94 -4.02 25.37
CA LEU A 126 -0.03 -3.04 25.95
C LEU A 126 -0.80 -1.88 26.62
N ASN A 127 -1.88 -1.42 25.99
CA ASN A 127 -2.75 -0.40 26.59
C ASN A 127 -3.40 -0.89 27.89
N GLU A 128 -3.83 -2.17 27.96
CA GLU A 128 -4.33 -2.77 29.22
C GLU A 128 -3.28 -2.79 30.35
N LEU A 129 -2.01 -2.68 30.01
CA LEU A 129 -0.88 -2.56 30.95
C LEU A 129 -0.47 -1.10 31.21
N GLY A 130 -1.30 -0.13 30.77
CA GLY A 130 -1.02 1.30 30.94
C GLY A 130 0.09 1.84 30.05
N ARG A 131 0.44 1.13 28.94
CA ARG A 131 1.46 1.59 28.01
C ARG A 131 0.85 2.44 26.90
N ARG A 132 1.57 3.48 26.47
CA ARG A 132 1.17 4.31 25.32
C ARG A 132 1.24 3.53 24.04
N VAL A 133 0.18 3.61 23.26
CA VAL A 133 0.06 2.91 21.98
C VAL A 133 -0.39 3.85 20.88
N GLY A 134 0.07 3.56 19.68
CA GLY A 134 -0.33 4.19 18.45
C GLY A 134 -0.78 3.17 17.40
N VAL A 135 -1.61 3.59 16.47
CA VAL A 135 -2.04 2.78 15.33
C VAL A 135 -1.92 3.57 14.05
N ASP A 136 -1.19 3.03 13.09
CA ASP A 136 -1.28 3.47 11.71
C ASP A 136 -2.19 2.50 10.94
N PHE A 137 -3.40 2.96 10.63
CA PHE A 137 -4.38 2.22 9.85
C PHE A 137 -4.03 2.26 8.37
N GLU A 138 -2.94 1.59 7.95
CA GLU A 138 -2.62 1.45 6.51
C GLU A 138 -3.79 0.89 5.70
N ASN A 139 -4.66 0.16 6.36
CA ASN A 139 -5.91 -0.41 5.86
C ASN A 139 -6.95 -0.43 6.98
N TRP A 140 -8.22 -0.39 6.63
CA TRP A 140 -9.29 -0.76 7.55
C TRP A 140 -9.41 -2.29 7.55
N TYR A 141 -8.71 -2.95 8.49
CA TYR A 141 -8.45 -4.39 8.44
C TYR A 141 -9.69 -5.28 8.46
N SER A 142 -10.77 -4.89 9.16
CA SER A 142 -12.03 -5.63 9.13
C SER A 142 -12.78 -5.42 7.81
N GLU A 143 -12.66 -4.24 7.18
CA GLU A 143 -13.41 -3.85 6.00
C GLU A 143 -12.69 -4.16 4.66
N ILE A 144 -11.46 -4.65 4.68
CA ILE A 144 -10.80 -5.19 3.47
C ILE A 144 -11.11 -6.68 3.25
N ILE A 145 -11.70 -7.36 4.24
CA ILE A 145 -12.09 -8.77 4.13
C ILE A 145 -13.34 -8.85 3.26
N ARG A 146 -13.28 -9.66 2.21
CA ARG A 146 -14.41 -9.83 1.31
C ARG A 146 -15.57 -10.52 2.02
N PRO A 147 -16.83 -10.23 1.66
CA PRO A 147 -18.00 -10.87 2.27
C PRO A 147 -17.95 -12.40 2.23
N GLU A 148 -17.49 -12.98 1.11
CA GLU A 148 -17.35 -14.43 0.94
C GLU A 148 -16.26 -15.04 1.83
N GLU A 149 -15.29 -14.25 2.27
CA GLU A 149 -14.20 -14.68 3.17
C GLU A 149 -14.49 -14.38 4.65
N ALA A 150 -15.55 -13.61 4.94
CA ALA A 150 -15.85 -13.13 6.30
C ALA A 150 -15.98 -14.26 7.34
N LEU A 151 -16.55 -15.40 6.93
CA LEU A 151 -16.66 -16.58 7.78
C LEU A 151 -15.31 -17.24 8.10
N LEU A 152 -14.27 -16.95 7.32
CA LEU A 152 -12.94 -17.52 7.53
C LEU A 152 -12.10 -16.69 8.51
N HIS A 153 -12.54 -15.47 8.82
CA HIS A 153 -11.83 -14.49 9.63
C HIS A 153 -12.65 -14.05 10.85
N PRO A 154 -12.01 -13.71 11.98
CA PRO A 154 -12.66 -13.16 13.17
C PRO A 154 -12.97 -11.66 12.98
N VAL A 155 -13.87 -11.34 12.05
CA VAL A 155 -14.19 -9.96 11.65
C VAL A 155 -14.71 -9.14 12.81
N THR A 156 -15.60 -9.71 13.64
CA THR A 156 -16.16 -9.02 14.80
C THR A 156 -15.07 -8.64 15.81
N GLU A 157 -14.17 -9.56 16.11
CA GLU A 157 -13.07 -9.33 17.04
C GLU A 157 -12.06 -8.33 16.49
N ILE A 158 -11.81 -8.34 15.18
CA ILE A 158 -10.97 -7.32 14.52
C ILE A 158 -11.63 -5.94 14.65
N ARG A 159 -12.93 -5.83 14.37
CA ARG A 159 -13.70 -4.57 14.54
C ARG A 159 -13.67 -4.05 15.97
N GLU A 160 -13.77 -4.93 16.96
CA GLU A 160 -13.69 -4.56 18.37
C GLU A 160 -12.30 -4.02 18.73
N LEU A 161 -11.22 -4.67 18.23
CA LEU A 161 -9.85 -4.19 18.41
C LEU A 161 -9.66 -2.81 17.75
N GLU A 162 -10.11 -2.64 16.51
CA GLU A 162 -10.06 -1.36 15.81
C GLU A 162 -10.80 -0.26 16.57
N ARG A 163 -12.04 -0.52 16.99
CA ARG A 163 -12.84 0.45 17.76
C ARG A 163 -12.19 0.80 19.09
N LYS A 164 -11.67 -0.20 19.83
CA LYS A 164 -10.96 0.02 21.09
C LYS A 164 -9.76 0.93 20.88
N LEU A 165 -8.91 0.61 19.91
CA LEU A 165 -7.68 1.35 19.65
C LEU A 165 -7.94 2.76 19.13
N LEU A 166 -8.96 2.97 18.30
CA LEU A 166 -9.38 4.31 17.90
C LEU A 166 -9.77 5.22 19.09
N ARG A 167 -10.25 4.63 20.19
CA ARG A 167 -10.64 5.37 21.40
C ARG A 167 -9.50 5.63 22.38
N VAL A 168 -8.49 4.73 22.41
CA VAL A 168 -7.47 4.76 23.48
C VAL A 168 -6.06 5.03 22.96
N ALA A 169 -5.81 4.97 21.65
CA ALA A 169 -4.49 5.22 21.10
C ALA A 169 -4.18 6.72 21.08
N HIS A 170 -2.97 7.07 21.50
CA HIS A 170 -2.47 8.43 21.54
C HIS A 170 -1.99 8.92 20.17
N TYR A 171 -1.68 8.00 19.26
CA TYR A 171 -1.21 8.23 17.91
C TYR A 171 -2.11 7.48 16.92
N ARG A 172 -2.76 8.18 15.98
CA ARG A 172 -3.75 7.57 15.08
C ARG A 172 -3.61 8.11 13.68
N LEU A 173 -3.10 7.30 12.75
CA LEU A 173 -2.92 7.68 11.35
C LEU A 173 -3.76 6.84 10.38
N THR A 174 -4.06 7.44 9.23
CA THR A 174 -4.72 6.80 8.09
C THR A 174 -4.11 7.26 6.75
N PRO A 175 -4.25 6.50 5.66
CA PRO A 175 -3.69 6.86 4.36
C PRO A 175 -4.56 7.82 3.54
N THR A 176 -5.80 8.13 3.95
CA THR A 176 -6.74 9.03 3.27
C THR A 176 -7.65 9.75 4.26
N ARG A 177 -8.14 10.93 3.90
CA ARG A 177 -9.14 11.68 4.68
C ARG A 177 -10.48 10.95 4.69
N ALA A 178 -10.84 10.30 3.59
CA ALA A 178 -12.05 9.49 3.50
C ALA A 178 -12.04 8.36 4.54
N MET A 179 -10.94 7.62 4.68
CA MET A 179 -10.80 6.59 5.71
C MET A 179 -10.79 7.20 7.11
N ALA A 180 -10.11 8.34 7.32
CA ALA A 180 -10.08 9.01 8.60
C ALA A 180 -11.49 9.34 9.11
N ARG A 181 -12.30 9.99 8.27
CA ARG A 181 -13.71 10.30 8.59
C ARG A 181 -14.52 9.05 8.93
N ALA A 182 -14.43 8.04 8.07
CA ALA A 182 -15.17 6.80 8.26
C ALA A 182 -14.77 6.03 9.54
N LEU A 183 -13.49 6.06 9.92
CA LEU A 183 -13.02 5.45 11.18
C LEU A 183 -13.43 6.27 12.40
N GLY A 184 -13.43 7.61 12.31
CA GLY A 184 -13.95 8.48 13.36
C GLY A 184 -15.44 8.22 13.65
N GLU A 185 -16.25 8.17 12.59
CA GLU A 185 -17.68 7.82 12.68
C GLU A 185 -17.90 6.41 13.25
N PHE A 186 -17.13 5.43 12.78
CA PHE A 186 -17.22 4.03 13.24
C PHE A 186 -16.94 3.86 14.73
N ALA A 187 -16.00 4.63 15.29
CA ALA A 187 -15.62 4.53 16.71
C ALA A 187 -16.28 5.59 17.59
N HIS A 188 -16.99 6.58 17.00
CA HIS A 188 -17.55 7.77 17.66
C HIS A 188 -16.46 8.57 18.38
N VAL A 189 -15.38 8.88 17.66
CA VAL A 189 -14.24 9.67 18.15
C VAL A 189 -13.83 10.68 17.07
N GLU A 190 -12.96 11.61 17.44
CA GLU A 190 -12.28 12.46 16.47
C GLU A 190 -11.57 11.64 15.41
N ALA A 191 -11.65 12.09 14.14
CA ALA A 191 -11.05 11.39 13.02
C ALA A 191 -9.52 11.27 13.20
N PRO A 192 -8.93 10.10 12.93
CA PRO A 192 -7.48 9.96 12.87
C PRO A 192 -6.83 10.94 11.87
N HIS A 193 -5.57 11.29 12.09
CA HIS A 193 -4.84 12.16 11.16
C HIS A 193 -4.55 11.46 9.83
N CYS A 194 -4.67 12.21 8.72
CA CYS A 194 -4.39 11.69 7.39
C CYS A 194 -2.94 11.94 7.00
N VAL A 195 -2.17 10.88 6.83
CA VAL A 195 -0.82 10.92 6.24
C VAL A 195 -0.84 10.04 4.99
N TYR A 196 -0.85 10.63 3.81
CA TYR A 196 -0.89 9.91 2.53
C TYR A 196 0.32 9.01 2.33
N ASN A 197 0.12 7.86 1.66
CA ASN A 197 1.19 6.90 1.41
C ASN A 197 2.01 7.27 0.15
N VAL A 198 2.57 8.46 0.16
CA VAL A 198 3.32 9.10 -0.93
C VAL A 198 4.82 8.79 -0.87
N PHE A 199 5.59 9.31 -1.82
CA PHE A 199 7.01 9.02 -2.01
C PHE A 199 7.86 10.29 -1.93
N PRO A 200 9.15 10.18 -1.56
CA PRO A 200 10.08 11.30 -1.56
C PRO A 200 10.32 11.86 -2.97
N LEU A 201 10.44 13.18 -3.09
CA LEU A 201 10.85 13.83 -4.35
C LEU A 201 12.26 13.39 -4.78
N ALA A 202 13.11 13.03 -3.82
CA ALA A 202 14.45 12.49 -4.09
C ALA A 202 14.43 11.21 -4.93
N ASP A 203 13.35 10.44 -4.91
CA ASP A 203 13.20 9.23 -5.74
C ASP A 203 13.20 9.55 -7.25
N LEU A 204 12.86 10.80 -7.65
CA LEU A 204 12.98 11.27 -9.04
C LEU A 204 14.42 11.36 -9.53
N ASN A 205 15.37 11.55 -8.64
CA ASN A 205 16.79 11.73 -8.97
C ASN A 205 17.55 10.40 -9.01
N ALA A 206 16.88 9.27 -8.86
CA ALA A 206 17.50 7.96 -9.03
C ALA A 206 18.08 7.86 -10.46
N PRO A 207 19.29 7.34 -10.62
CA PRO A 207 19.91 7.23 -11.95
C PRO A 207 18.98 6.46 -12.87
N ALA A 208 18.55 7.11 -13.94
CA ALA A 208 17.69 6.49 -14.94
C ALA A 208 18.44 5.35 -15.61
N PRO A 209 17.94 4.12 -15.61
CA PRO A 209 18.46 3.08 -16.47
C PRO A 209 18.28 3.52 -17.93
N PRO A 210 19.10 3.02 -18.86
CA PRO A 210 18.94 3.30 -20.29
C PRO A 210 17.46 3.10 -20.66
N ALA A 211 16.89 4.05 -21.39
CA ALA A 211 15.46 4.09 -21.72
C ALA A 211 15.09 2.98 -22.72
N THR A 212 14.99 1.74 -22.25
CA THR A 212 14.81 0.55 -23.07
C THR A 212 13.39 -0.02 -23.04
N ASP A 213 12.50 0.55 -22.19
CA ASP A 213 11.15 0.01 -22.03
C ASP A 213 10.23 0.32 -23.24
N ARG A 214 10.45 1.43 -23.97
CA ARG A 214 9.60 1.82 -25.10
C ARG A 214 10.17 1.37 -26.44
N ARG A 215 9.33 0.71 -27.25
CA ARG A 215 9.67 0.29 -28.63
C ARG A 215 9.50 1.44 -29.63
N LYS A 216 8.46 2.27 -29.43
CA LYS A 216 8.07 3.36 -30.34
C LYS A 216 7.85 4.65 -29.54
N PRO A 217 8.90 5.48 -29.30
CA PRO A 217 8.78 6.68 -28.48
C PRO A 217 7.71 7.69 -28.92
N ARG A 218 7.34 7.68 -30.20
CA ARG A 218 6.33 8.57 -30.79
C ARG A 218 4.88 8.11 -30.61
N VAL A 219 4.65 6.85 -30.23
CA VAL A 219 3.32 6.32 -29.94
C VAL A 219 3.07 6.46 -28.45
N PRO A 220 1.96 7.08 -28.00
CA PRO A 220 1.62 7.15 -26.60
C PRO A 220 1.60 5.77 -25.94
N SER A 221 1.93 5.70 -24.65
CA SER A 221 2.00 4.43 -23.94
C SER A 221 1.25 4.45 -22.60
N ILE A 222 0.57 3.35 -22.34
CA ILE A 222 -0.09 3.05 -21.07
C ILE A 222 0.82 2.15 -20.24
N HIS A 223 0.99 2.46 -18.97
CA HIS A 223 1.74 1.62 -18.03
C HIS A 223 0.86 1.09 -16.91
N TRP A 224 0.96 -0.20 -16.66
CA TRP A 224 0.38 -0.87 -15.51
C TRP A 224 1.46 -1.73 -14.83
N PHE A 225 1.53 -1.73 -13.49
CA PHE A 225 2.46 -2.57 -12.77
C PHE A 225 1.86 -3.21 -11.51
N SER A 226 2.39 -4.38 -11.18
CA SER A 226 2.12 -5.10 -9.93
C SER A 226 3.27 -6.07 -9.66
N GLY A 227 3.37 -6.61 -8.45
CA GLY A 227 4.30 -7.72 -8.18
C GLY A 227 4.00 -8.97 -9.01
N ARG A 228 2.71 -9.18 -9.37
CA ARG A 228 2.26 -10.27 -10.26
C ARG A 228 1.27 -9.76 -11.28
N ILE A 229 1.32 -10.34 -12.48
CA ILE A 229 0.31 -10.16 -13.54
C ILE A 229 -0.68 -11.31 -13.39
N GLU A 230 -1.85 -11.02 -12.83
CA GLU A 230 -2.89 -11.98 -12.47
C GLU A 230 -4.29 -11.41 -12.74
N PRO A 231 -5.33 -12.26 -12.82
CA PRO A 231 -6.71 -11.80 -12.95
C PRO A 231 -7.13 -10.95 -11.74
N GLY A 232 -7.16 -9.65 -11.91
CA GLY A 232 -7.49 -8.71 -10.86
C GLY A 232 -6.79 -7.36 -11.07
N ARG A 233 -6.94 -6.47 -10.10
CA ARG A 233 -6.33 -5.12 -10.12
C ARG A 233 -6.55 -4.37 -11.45
N GLY A 234 -7.77 -4.54 -12.02
CA GLY A 234 -8.21 -3.91 -13.25
C GLY A 234 -7.73 -4.52 -14.57
N LEU A 235 -6.92 -5.61 -14.57
CA LEU A 235 -6.46 -6.21 -15.82
C LEU A 235 -7.59 -6.82 -16.67
N ARG A 236 -8.66 -7.32 -16.03
CA ARG A 236 -9.86 -7.78 -16.80
C ARG A 236 -10.52 -6.62 -17.52
N ALA A 237 -10.71 -5.49 -16.85
CA ALA A 237 -11.26 -4.29 -17.45
C ALA A 237 -10.35 -3.74 -18.55
N LEU A 238 -9.04 -3.73 -18.34
CA LEU A 238 -8.07 -3.31 -19.35
C LEU A 238 -8.16 -4.18 -20.61
N PHE A 239 -8.08 -5.50 -20.49
CA PHE A 239 -8.16 -6.38 -21.67
C PHE A 239 -9.50 -6.31 -22.39
N GLY A 240 -10.60 -6.13 -21.65
CA GLY A 240 -11.90 -5.85 -22.24
C GLY A 240 -12.00 -4.48 -22.92
N ALA A 241 -11.24 -3.48 -22.47
CA ALA A 241 -11.22 -2.16 -23.07
C ALA A 241 -10.42 -2.10 -24.39
N LEU A 242 -9.38 -2.95 -24.54
CA LEU A 242 -8.47 -2.92 -25.68
C LEU A 242 -9.18 -2.89 -27.06
N PRO A 243 -10.19 -3.73 -27.35
CA PRO A 243 -10.87 -3.71 -28.64
C PRO A 243 -11.66 -2.41 -28.93
N HIS A 244 -11.93 -1.62 -27.89
CA HIS A 244 -12.72 -0.39 -27.99
C HIS A 244 -11.86 0.88 -28.10
N ILE A 245 -10.53 0.77 -27.91
CA ILE A 245 -9.60 1.89 -28.03
C ILE A 245 -9.40 2.23 -29.51
N GLN A 246 -9.72 3.48 -29.89
CA GLN A 246 -9.70 3.95 -31.27
C GLN A 246 -8.34 4.52 -31.71
N TYR A 247 -7.53 4.99 -30.78
CA TYR A 247 -6.27 5.66 -31.07
C TYR A 247 -5.07 4.72 -30.92
N PRO A 248 -4.00 4.92 -31.70
CA PRO A 248 -2.76 4.14 -31.57
C PRO A 248 -2.13 4.32 -30.17
N VAL A 249 -1.91 3.22 -29.46
CA VAL A 249 -1.27 3.22 -28.14
C VAL A 249 -0.57 1.90 -27.91
N GLU A 250 0.58 1.93 -27.16
CA GLU A 250 1.24 0.74 -26.62
C GLU A 250 0.82 0.51 -25.17
N VAL A 251 0.68 -0.76 -24.77
CA VAL A 251 0.38 -1.14 -23.39
C VAL A 251 1.58 -1.85 -22.79
N HIS A 252 2.10 -1.33 -21.69
CA HIS A 252 3.24 -1.88 -20.98
C HIS A 252 2.80 -2.44 -19.64
N LEU A 253 2.99 -3.75 -19.45
CA LEU A 253 2.63 -4.46 -18.24
C LEU A 253 3.91 -4.92 -17.53
N ARG A 254 4.11 -4.47 -16.29
CA ARG A 254 5.25 -4.85 -15.47
C ARG A 254 4.81 -5.73 -14.31
N GLY A 255 5.44 -6.91 -14.19
CA GLY A 255 5.16 -7.86 -13.12
C GLY A 255 5.60 -9.27 -13.48
N ASP A 256 5.65 -10.14 -12.47
CA ASP A 256 5.95 -11.54 -12.70
C ASP A 256 4.70 -12.28 -13.19
N LEU A 257 4.86 -13.08 -14.24
CA LEU A 257 3.81 -13.89 -14.83
C LEU A 257 4.11 -15.37 -14.58
N ASN A 258 3.41 -15.98 -13.65
CA ASN A 258 3.57 -17.39 -13.34
C ASN A 258 2.93 -18.31 -14.40
N ARG A 259 3.14 -19.63 -14.28
CA ARG A 259 2.65 -20.60 -15.26
C ARG A 259 1.12 -20.63 -15.38
N GLN A 260 0.37 -20.47 -14.27
CA GLN A 260 -1.09 -20.49 -14.25
C GLN A 260 -1.65 -19.20 -14.88
N ASP A 261 -1.04 -18.06 -14.58
CA ASP A 261 -1.48 -16.77 -15.09
C ASP A 261 -1.16 -16.59 -16.58
N LYS A 262 -0.13 -17.30 -17.13
CA LYS A 262 0.16 -17.32 -18.57
C LYS A 262 -1.01 -17.81 -19.42
N ALA A 263 -1.69 -18.87 -18.99
CA ALA A 263 -2.85 -19.40 -19.71
C ALA A 263 -4.02 -18.42 -19.70
N TRP A 264 -4.27 -17.80 -18.54
CA TRP A 264 -5.30 -16.75 -18.43
C TRP A 264 -4.97 -15.55 -19.31
N PHE A 265 -3.72 -15.07 -19.27
CA PHE A 265 -3.24 -13.95 -20.08
C PHE A 265 -3.44 -14.23 -21.58
N ALA A 266 -2.95 -15.37 -22.07
CA ALA A 266 -3.07 -15.75 -23.48
C ALA A 266 -4.53 -15.86 -23.97
N LYS A 267 -5.44 -16.27 -23.07
CA LYS A 267 -6.88 -16.39 -23.38
C LYS A 267 -7.60 -15.03 -23.43
N ASN A 268 -7.17 -14.08 -22.58
CA ASN A 268 -7.93 -12.82 -22.39
C ASN A 268 -7.36 -11.64 -23.15
N VAL A 269 -6.10 -11.72 -23.67
CA VAL A 269 -5.54 -10.67 -24.51
C VAL A 269 -6.08 -10.85 -25.95
N PRO A 270 -6.75 -9.82 -26.52
CA PRO A 270 -7.22 -9.86 -27.91
C PRO A 270 -6.05 -10.08 -28.90
N ALA A 271 -6.28 -10.88 -29.95
CA ALA A 271 -5.22 -11.30 -30.86
C ALA A 271 -4.50 -10.12 -31.52
N GLU A 272 -5.23 -9.10 -31.93
CA GLU A 272 -4.75 -7.87 -32.57
C GLU A 272 -3.91 -6.98 -31.62
N TRP A 273 -4.03 -7.18 -30.31
CA TRP A 273 -3.27 -6.44 -29.30
C TRP A 273 -1.97 -7.13 -28.86
N ARG A 274 -1.75 -8.39 -29.20
CA ARG A 274 -0.58 -9.16 -28.73
C ARG A 274 0.74 -8.50 -29.08
N GLN A 275 0.84 -7.84 -30.22
CA GLN A 275 2.06 -7.13 -30.65
C GLN A 275 2.18 -5.72 -30.04
N ARG A 276 1.09 -5.16 -29.47
CA ARG A 276 1.04 -3.85 -28.83
C ARG A 276 1.20 -3.92 -27.30
N ILE A 277 1.14 -5.11 -26.73
CA ILE A 277 1.42 -5.35 -25.32
C ILE A 277 2.87 -5.73 -25.14
N VAL A 278 3.56 -4.97 -24.29
CA VAL A 278 4.97 -5.20 -23.94
C VAL A 278 5.05 -5.65 -22.48
N MET A 279 5.64 -6.82 -22.27
CA MET A 279 5.81 -7.41 -20.94
C MET A 279 7.17 -7.03 -20.37
N HIS A 280 7.19 -6.59 -19.10
CA HIS A 280 8.39 -6.25 -18.37
C HIS A 280 8.47 -7.06 -17.07
N PRO A 281 9.66 -7.55 -16.68
CA PRO A 281 9.85 -8.19 -15.39
C PRO A 281 9.71 -7.19 -14.24
N THR A 282 9.51 -7.70 -13.02
CA THR A 282 9.65 -6.91 -11.80
C THR A 282 11.07 -6.35 -11.70
N VAL A 283 11.19 -5.16 -11.12
CA VAL A 283 12.48 -4.49 -10.89
C VAL A 283 12.60 -4.08 -9.42
N HIS A 284 13.78 -3.70 -9.01
CA HIS A 284 13.99 -3.12 -7.68
C HIS A 284 13.26 -1.76 -7.57
N ASN A 285 12.82 -1.39 -6.37
CA ASN A 285 12.06 -0.16 -6.15
C ASN A 285 12.79 1.10 -6.63
N SER A 286 14.11 1.16 -6.51
CA SER A 286 14.94 2.27 -7.00
C SER A 286 14.94 2.41 -8.53
N GLU A 287 14.64 1.34 -9.27
CA GLU A 287 14.58 1.34 -10.73
C GLU A 287 13.16 1.57 -11.26
N LEU A 288 12.15 1.39 -10.39
CA LEU A 288 10.76 1.39 -10.82
C LEU A 288 10.32 2.75 -11.35
N LEU A 289 10.63 3.82 -10.63
CA LEU A 289 10.18 5.17 -10.96
C LEU A 289 10.78 5.68 -12.29
N PRO A 290 12.09 5.57 -12.57
CA PRO A 290 12.67 5.93 -13.87
C PRO A 290 12.04 5.19 -15.05
N ARG A 291 11.66 3.92 -14.85
CA ARG A 291 10.99 3.13 -15.89
C ARG A 291 9.53 3.57 -16.10
N ILE A 292 8.80 3.88 -15.03
CA ILE A 292 7.46 4.46 -15.14
C ILE A 292 7.49 5.79 -15.90
N ALA A 293 8.47 6.66 -15.61
CA ALA A 293 8.58 7.99 -16.19
C ALA A 293 8.76 8.01 -17.73
N SER A 294 9.10 6.86 -18.35
CA SER A 294 9.18 6.72 -19.80
C SER A 294 7.82 6.62 -20.49
N HIS A 295 6.71 6.53 -19.72
CA HIS A 295 5.35 6.34 -20.24
C HIS A 295 4.49 7.62 -20.13
N ASP A 296 3.24 7.54 -20.61
CA ASP A 296 2.35 8.70 -20.70
C ASP A 296 1.16 8.61 -19.77
N ILE A 297 0.52 7.43 -19.70
CA ILE A 297 -0.68 7.18 -18.92
C ILE A 297 -0.42 6.04 -17.93
N GLY A 298 -0.71 6.26 -16.65
CA GLY A 298 -0.63 5.23 -15.60
C GLY A 298 -2.01 4.70 -15.24
N LEU A 299 -2.16 3.37 -15.09
CA LEU A 299 -3.42 2.74 -14.69
C LEU A 299 -3.40 2.34 -13.21
N ALA A 300 -4.20 3.02 -12.40
CA ALA A 300 -4.41 2.75 -10.99
C ALA A 300 -5.80 2.13 -10.74
N LEU A 301 -6.07 1.01 -11.38
CA LEU A 301 -7.36 0.34 -11.35
C LEU A 301 -7.48 -0.57 -10.11
N GLU A 302 -8.58 -0.40 -9.38
CA GLU A 302 -8.96 -1.21 -8.22
C GLU A 302 -10.43 -1.62 -8.37
N SER A 303 -10.84 -2.73 -7.75
CA SER A 303 -12.21 -3.22 -7.91
C SER A 303 -13.23 -2.54 -7.00
N GLY A 304 -12.81 -1.74 -6.00
CA GLY A 304 -13.72 -1.15 -5.01
C GLY A 304 -14.56 -2.16 -4.22
N ALA A 305 -14.22 -3.46 -4.31
CA ALA A 305 -15.07 -4.56 -3.87
C ALA A 305 -15.33 -4.62 -2.35
N THR A 306 -14.63 -3.84 -1.56
CA THR A 306 -14.81 -3.76 -0.09
C THR A 306 -14.71 -2.30 0.35
N ARG A 307 -15.40 -1.96 1.45
CA ARG A 307 -15.37 -0.60 2.01
C ARG A 307 -13.95 -0.12 2.31
N GLY A 308 -13.09 -1.00 2.85
CA GLY A 308 -11.71 -0.64 3.13
C GLY A 308 -10.90 -0.32 1.87
N ARG A 309 -11.18 -0.98 0.73
CA ARG A 309 -10.54 -0.67 -0.56
C ARG A 309 -11.10 0.57 -1.23
N ASP A 310 -12.40 0.81 -1.09
CA ASP A 310 -13.05 2.01 -1.60
C ASP A 310 -12.47 3.28 -0.95
N LEU A 311 -12.17 3.22 0.34
CA LEU A 311 -11.63 4.35 1.11
C LEU A 311 -10.11 4.54 0.97
N THR A 312 -9.39 3.68 0.25
CA THR A 312 -7.93 3.79 0.07
C THR A 312 -7.56 4.25 -1.33
N VAL A 313 -6.36 4.83 -1.44
CA VAL A 313 -5.72 5.15 -2.72
C VAL A 313 -4.67 4.10 -3.05
N ALA A 314 -4.73 3.56 -4.26
CA ALA A 314 -3.69 2.66 -4.74
C ALA A 314 -2.32 3.37 -4.76
N LYS A 315 -1.30 2.78 -4.13
CA LYS A 315 0.07 3.35 -4.12
C LYS A 315 0.60 3.72 -5.51
N LYS A 316 0.19 3.00 -6.54
CA LYS A 316 0.60 3.27 -7.93
C LYS A 316 0.11 4.63 -8.44
N THR A 317 -0.99 5.16 -7.92
CA THR A 317 -1.46 6.53 -8.24
C THR A 317 -0.36 7.54 -7.94
N PHE A 318 0.21 7.49 -6.75
CA PHE A 318 1.29 8.39 -6.35
C PHE A 318 2.61 8.12 -7.08
N HIS A 319 2.91 6.86 -7.44
CA HIS A 319 4.08 6.57 -8.30
C HIS A 319 3.92 7.19 -9.69
N TYR A 320 2.74 7.08 -10.29
CA TYR A 320 2.48 7.66 -11.61
C TYR A 320 2.54 9.18 -11.58
N MET A 321 1.92 9.80 -10.58
CA MET A 321 1.96 11.26 -10.43
C MET A 321 3.39 11.75 -10.22
N LEU A 322 4.17 11.10 -9.35
CA LEU A 322 5.58 11.42 -9.11
C LEU A 322 6.41 11.25 -10.40
N ALA A 323 6.14 10.22 -11.19
CA ALA A 323 6.80 10.01 -12.48
C ALA A 323 6.33 10.94 -13.60
N GLY A 324 5.35 11.81 -13.35
CA GLY A 324 4.81 12.76 -14.31
C GLY A 324 3.87 12.16 -15.36
N LEU A 325 3.16 11.09 -15.04
CA LEU A 325 2.14 10.49 -15.89
C LEU A 325 0.75 11.07 -15.57
N ALA A 326 -0.09 11.17 -16.60
CA ALA A 326 -1.52 11.27 -16.39
C ALA A 326 -2.07 9.94 -15.85
N VAL A 327 -3.05 9.97 -14.94
CA VAL A 327 -3.52 8.76 -14.26
C VAL A 327 -4.98 8.47 -14.61
N ILE A 328 -5.28 7.21 -14.99
CA ILE A 328 -6.65 6.70 -14.98
C ILE A 328 -6.79 5.80 -13.77
N ALA A 329 -7.70 6.16 -12.87
CA ALA A 329 -7.97 5.43 -11.64
C ALA A 329 -9.41 4.96 -11.59
N SER A 330 -9.66 3.87 -10.84
CA SER A 330 -11.02 3.47 -10.53
C SER A 330 -11.72 4.54 -9.70
N ASP A 331 -12.99 4.80 -10.02
CA ASP A 331 -13.87 5.69 -9.27
C ASP A 331 -14.19 5.04 -7.93
N THR A 332 -13.45 5.46 -6.91
CA THR A 332 -13.55 5.05 -5.51
C THR A 332 -13.41 6.28 -4.64
N THR A 333 -14.04 6.28 -3.47
CA THR A 333 -14.03 7.42 -2.55
C THR A 333 -12.60 7.92 -2.24
N GLY A 334 -11.62 7.01 -2.12
CA GLY A 334 -10.22 7.39 -1.94
C GLY A 334 -9.59 8.08 -3.16
N HIS A 335 -9.91 7.62 -4.39
CA HIS A 335 -9.39 8.25 -5.60
C HIS A 335 -10.12 9.55 -5.94
N GLU A 336 -11.42 9.69 -5.65
CA GLU A 336 -12.16 10.96 -5.77
C GLU A 336 -11.46 12.07 -4.99
N GLU A 337 -11.09 11.80 -3.72
CA GLU A 337 -10.38 12.73 -2.85
C GLU A 337 -9.09 13.27 -3.49
N ILE A 338 -8.33 12.41 -4.18
CA ILE A 338 -7.09 12.82 -4.85
C ILE A 338 -7.36 13.52 -6.18
N ALA A 339 -8.35 13.04 -6.95
CA ALA A 339 -8.70 13.61 -8.24
C ALA A 339 -9.17 15.06 -8.13
N GLU A 340 -10.02 15.37 -7.14
CA GLU A 340 -10.51 16.74 -6.86
C GLU A 340 -9.37 17.73 -6.64
N SER A 341 -8.32 17.34 -5.93
CA SER A 341 -7.21 18.21 -5.58
C SER A 341 -6.10 18.29 -6.64
N THR A 342 -6.12 17.44 -7.67
CA THR A 342 -5.06 17.36 -8.68
C THR A 342 -5.34 18.11 -9.98
N GLN A 343 -6.50 18.80 -10.07
CA GLN A 343 -6.84 19.68 -11.20
C GLN A 343 -6.67 19.04 -12.59
N GLY A 344 -7.20 17.81 -12.75
CA GLY A 344 -7.23 17.11 -14.03
C GLY A 344 -6.06 16.15 -14.30
N ALA A 345 -5.17 15.92 -13.33
CA ALA A 345 -4.14 14.89 -13.45
C ALA A 345 -4.71 13.46 -13.48
N ILE A 346 -5.89 13.27 -12.89
CA ILE A 346 -6.55 11.96 -12.73
C ILE A 346 -7.90 11.99 -13.42
N LYS A 347 -8.16 10.96 -14.24
CA LYS A 347 -9.51 10.61 -14.73
C LYS A 347 -10.03 9.43 -13.93
N LEU A 348 -11.25 9.55 -13.42
CA LEU A 348 -11.93 8.45 -12.73
C LEU A 348 -12.77 7.66 -13.74
N VAL A 349 -12.76 6.34 -13.57
CA VAL A 349 -13.57 5.42 -14.38
C VAL A 349 -14.27 4.42 -13.46
N GLN A 350 -15.51 4.11 -13.78
CA GLN A 350 -16.27 3.11 -13.05
C GLN A 350 -15.46 1.79 -12.96
N PRO A 351 -15.32 1.19 -11.77
CA PRO A 351 -14.64 -0.10 -11.61
C PRO A 351 -15.22 -1.17 -12.53
N ASP A 352 -14.34 -2.02 -13.06
CA ASP A 352 -14.68 -3.15 -13.92
C ASP A 352 -15.56 -2.81 -15.15
N ASN A 353 -15.48 -1.56 -15.66
CA ASN A 353 -16.17 -1.10 -16.86
C ASN A 353 -15.18 -0.87 -18.03
N PRO A 354 -15.00 -1.85 -18.94
CA PRO A 354 -14.11 -1.74 -20.08
C PRO A 354 -14.42 -0.56 -21.02
N ALA A 355 -15.71 -0.28 -21.28
CA ALA A 355 -16.12 0.80 -22.19
C ALA A 355 -15.75 2.19 -21.61
N ALA A 356 -15.99 2.41 -20.32
CA ALA A 356 -15.60 3.64 -19.65
C ALA A 356 -14.07 3.81 -19.65
N LEU A 357 -13.31 2.73 -19.45
CA LEU A 357 -11.85 2.76 -19.49
C LEU A 357 -11.34 3.11 -20.90
N ALA A 358 -11.87 2.50 -21.95
CA ALA A 358 -11.52 2.82 -23.34
C ALA A 358 -11.82 4.29 -23.66
N ALA A 359 -13.00 4.79 -23.31
CA ALA A 359 -13.38 6.19 -23.52
C ALA A 359 -12.46 7.17 -22.77
N ALA A 360 -12.04 6.85 -21.54
CA ALA A 360 -11.12 7.67 -20.78
C ALA A 360 -9.72 7.72 -21.43
N ILE A 361 -9.23 6.60 -21.96
CA ILE A 361 -7.97 6.51 -22.70
C ILE A 361 -8.06 7.35 -23.97
N ASP A 362 -9.10 7.13 -24.78
CA ASP A 362 -9.31 7.83 -26.07
C ASP A 362 -9.46 9.34 -25.87
N ALA A 363 -10.10 9.79 -24.79
CA ALA A 363 -10.26 11.21 -24.49
C ALA A 363 -8.93 11.95 -24.25
N TRP A 364 -7.86 11.25 -23.85
CA TRP A 364 -6.52 11.82 -23.78
C TRP A 364 -5.73 11.67 -25.07
N LEU A 365 -5.93 10.54 -25.78
CA LEU A 365 -5.19 10.26 -27.01
C LEU A 365 -5.70 11.12 -28.19
N ALA A 366 -7.00 11.46 -28.19
CA ALA A 366 -7.61 12.37 -29.17
C ALA A 366 -7.07 13.79 -29.09
N PHE A 367 -6.67 14.25 -27.90
CA PHE A 367 -6.22 15.60 -27.64
C PHE A 367 -4.87 15.57 -26.90
N PRO A 368 -3.72 15.47 -27.61
CA PRO A 368 -2.39 15.40 -27.01
C PRO A 368 -2.08 16.52 -26.01
N GLU A 369 -2.66 17.69 -26.22
CA GLU A 369 -2.51 18.83 -25.31
C GLU A 369 -3.21 18.56 -23.97
N HIS A 370 -4.38 17.94 -23.94
CA HIS A 370 -5.04 17.56 -22.68
C HIS A 370 -4.20 16.55 -21.89
N LEU A 371 -3.60 15.57 -22.58
CA LEU A 371 -2.68 14.61 -21.96
C LEU A 371 -1.45 15.35 -21.39
N ARG A 372 -0.89 16.30 -22.12
CA ARG A 372 0.25 17.11 -21.67
C ARG A 372 -0.10 17.90 -20.40
N LEU A 373 -1.26 18.57 -20.40
CA LEU A 373 -1.74 19.33 -19.23
C LEU A 373 -1.99 18.44 -18.02
N ALA A 374 -2.57 17.24 -18.20
CA ALA A 374 -2.77 16.28 -17.14
C ALA A 374 -1.43 15.80 -16.52
N LYS A 375 -0.42 15.56 -17.35
CA LYS A 375 0.94 15.21 -16.90
C LYS A 375 1.57 16.35 -16.08
N LEU A 376 1.42 17.59 -16.49
CA LEU A 376 1.90 18.76 -15.75
C LEU A 376 1.17 18.93 -14.42
N ALA A 377 -0.15 18.74 -14.41
CA ALA A 377 -0.96 18.78 -13.19
C ALA A 377 -0.53 17.71 -12.19
N ALA A 378 -0.19 16.48 -12.65
CA ALA A 378 0.35 15.40 -11.81
C ALA A 378 1.65 15.81 -11.13
N VAL A 379 2.60 16.37 -11.88
CA VAL A 379 3.88 16.85 -11.34
C VAL A 379 3.67 17.95 -10.31
N ARG A 380 2.78 18.93 -10.61
CA ARG A 380 2.47 20.04 -9.71
C ARG A 380 1.86 19.52 -8.41
N ALA A 381 0.80 18.71 -8.49
CA ALA A 381 0.13 18.17 -7.32
C ALA A 381 1.09 17.31 -6.46
N THR A 382 2.00 16.56 -7.09
CA THR A 382 3.03 15.82 -6.37
C THR A 382 3.92 16.76 -5.56
N LYS A 383 4.48 17.82 -6.17
CA LYS A 383 5.41 18.74 -5.50
C LYS A 383 4.76 19.58 -4.41
N GLU A 384 3.50 19.96 -4.61
CA GLU A 384 2.80 20.87 -3.71
C GLU A 384 2.06 20.17 -2.58
N ILE A 385 1.56 18.93 -2.81
CA ILE A 385 0.65 18.23 -1.90
C ILE A 385 1.11 16.80 -1.59
N TYR A 386 1.41 16.00 -2.62
CA TYR A 386 1.52 14.54 -2.52
C TYR A 386 2.97 14.03 -2.57
N CYS A 387 3.88 14.65 -1.81
CA CYS A 387 5.24 14.16 -1.61
C CYS A 387 5.53 13.92 -0.12
N TRP A 388 6.52 13.07 0.14
CA TRP A 388 6.90 12.69 1.50
C TRP A 388 7.30 13.90 2.35
N GLU A 389 8.02 14.85 1.76
CA GLU A 389 8.50 16.04 2.42
C GLU A 389 7.37 16.92 2.99
N ARG A 390 6.17 16.85 2.38
CA ARG A 390 4.98 17.59 2.85
C ARG A 390 4.22 16.83 3.93
N VAL A 391 4.04 15.52 3.77
CA VAL A 391 3.22 14.74 4.71
C VAL A 391 3.99 14.28 5.95
N ARG A 392 5.33 14.27 5.87
CA ARG A 392 6.22 13.88 6.97
C ARG A 392 6.01 14.76 8.21
N GLU A 393 5.83 16.06 8.04
CA GLU A 393 5.67 16.98 9.15
C GLU A 393 4.42 16.66 9.96
N GLN A 394 3.30 16.38 9.30
CA GLN A 394 2.06 15.96 9.96
C GLN A 394 2.25 14.69 10.81
N LEU A 395 3.04 13.73 10.31
CA LEU A 395 3.39 12.53 11.06
C LEU A 395 4.23 12.84 12.31
N LEU A 396 5.20 13.74 12.18
CA LEU A 396 6.07 14.15 13.29
C LEU A 396 5.32 14.95 14.36
N ASP A 397 4.42 15.83 13.95
CA ASP A 397 3.56 16.59 14.86
C ASP A 397 2.68 15.65 15.69
N GLU A 398 2.06 14.66 15.04
CA GLU A 398 1.22 13.67 15.72
C GLU A 398 2.03 12.80 16.69
N ALA A 399 3.27 12.43 16.32
CA ALA A 399 4.15 11.69 17.22
C ALA A 399 4.58 12.55 18.42
N ALA A 400 4.86 13.83 18.20
CA ALA A 400 5.20 14.75 19.28
C ALA A 400 4.04 14.93 20.28
N LEU A 401 2.81 15.08 19.78
CA LEU A 401 1.61 15.14 20.61
C LEU A 401 1.44 13.84 21.43
N ALA A 402 1.57 12.68 20.78
CA ALA A 402 1.43 11.38 21.44
C ALA A 402 2.51 11.11 22.51
N LEU A 403 3.64 11.78 22.45
CA LEU A 403 4.73 11.65 23.42
C LEU A 403 4.66 12.68 24.56
N ALA A 404 3.95 13.80 24.35
CA ALA A 404 3.80 14.85 25.34
C ALA A 404 2.75 14.54 26.43
N ASP A 405 1.68 13.81 26.06
CA ASP A 405 0.62 13.34 26.98
C ASP A 405 1.12 12.21 27.90
#